data_1ed117a43d66e826fee2acb677a4acab
#
_entry.id   1ed117a43d66e826fee2acb677a4acab
#
_cell.length_a   1.000
_cell.length_b   1.000
_cell.length_c   1.000
_cell.angle_alpha   90.00
_cell.angle_beta   90.00
_cell.angle_gamma   90.00
#
_symmetry.space_group_name_H-M   'P 1'
#
loop_
_entity.id
_entity.type
_entity.pdbx_description
1 polymer ?
#
loop_
_entity_poly.entity_id
_entity_poly.type
_entity_poly.pdbx_seq_one_letter_code
_entity_poly.pdbx_strand_id
1 'polypeptide(L)'
;MDQKVKPSPRIAPLPANHAPELKEAFEAYKKNLGFIPNSVLIMQRKPKLVKALQQLLSAIWEPAGEVDRGFKRLVAHVASRAAGCQYCMAHTASGAMLFGVDEKKLAAVWEYRTSPLFSEAERVALDFSLAAASVPNDATDAMFADMRTHWSENQIVELVAVIAIFGFLNRWNDTMGTPLEDEPLAVGEKFLAPHGWSAGKHVR
;
A
#
# COMPACT_ATOMS: atom_id res chain seq x y z
N MET A 1 -12.32 -6.77 36.03
CA MET A 1 -12.33 -5.68 35.01
C MET A 1 -11.00 -5.78 34.25
N ASP A 2 -10.99 -6.52 33.14
CA ASP A 2 -9.79 -6.57 32.27
C ASP A 2 -9.59 -5.20 31.62
N GLN A 3 -8.60 -4.47 32.11
CA GLN A 3 -8.07 -3.34 31.35
C GLN A 3 -7.51 -3.91 30.03
N LYS A 4 -8.29 -3.81 28.97
CA LYS A 4 -7.76 -4.04 27.63
C LYS A 4 -6.55 -3.10 27.45
N VAL A 5 -5.36 -3.66 27.62
CA VAL A 5 -4.11 -2.95 27.32
C VAL A 5 -4.23 -2.45 25.89
N LYS A 6 -4.25 -1.12 25.68
CA LYS A 6 -4.24 -0.55 24.33
C LYS A 6 -3.00 -1.09 23.63
N PRO A 7 -3.12 -1.65 22.43
CA PRO A 7 -1.95 -2.12 21.70
C PRO A 7 -1.01 -0.95 21.50
N SER A 8 0.19 -1.05 22.04
CA SER A 8 1.27 -0.10 21.84
C SER A 8 2.07 -0.53 20.60
N PRO A 9 2.59 0.39 19.78
CA PRO A 9 3.50 0.01 18.70
C PRO A 9 4.69 -0.77 19.28
N ARG A 10 5.09 -1.86 18.64
CA ARG A 10 6.23 -2.68 19.06
C ARG A 10 7.53 -1.89 19.10
N ILE A 11 7.65 -0.92 18.16
CA ILE A 11 8.69 0.11 18.14
C ILE A 11 8.00 1.44 17.84
N ALA A 12 8.12 2.40 18.77
CA ALA A 12 7.47 3.70 18.63
C ALA A 12 8.07 4.54 17.48
N PRO A 13 7.24 5.28 16.71
CA PRO A 13 7.74 6.31 15.81
C PRO A 13 8.59 7.34 16.58
N LEU A 14 9.66 7.80 15.98
CA LEU A 14 10.49 8.89 16.54
C LEU A 14 10.00 10.25 16.01
N PRO A 15 10.29 11.35 16.74
CA PRO A 15 10.03 12.70 16.24
C PRO A 15 10.73 12.95 14.89
N ALA A 16 10.11 13.72 14.00
CA ALA A 16 10.63 13.98 12.66
C ALA A 16 11.99 14.72 12.63
N ASN A 17 12.41 15.32 13.72
CA ASN A 17 13.71 15.99 13.86
C ASN A 17 14.81 15.09 14.41
N HIS A 18 14.55 13.80 14.63
CA HIS A 18 15.52 12.86 15.18
C HIS A 18 16.71 12.61 14.23
N ALA A 19 16.47 12.57 12.93
CA ALA A 19 17.49 12.37 11.89
C ALA A 19 17.50 13.58 10.94
N PRO A 20 18.26 14.65 11.24
CA PRO A 20 18.25 15.89 10.44
C PRO A 20 18.62 15.70 8.97
N GLU A 21 19.43 14.68 8.65
CA GLU A 21 19.82 14.31 7.28
C GLU A 21 18.67 13.73 6.45
N LEU A 22 17.48 13.53 7.02
CA LEU A 22 16.27 13.08 6.34
C LEU A 22 15.27 14.22 6.05
N LYS A 23 15.63 15.47 6.34
CA LYS A 23 14.73 16.62 6.18
C LYS A 23 14.09 16.68 4.78
N GLU A 24 14.89 16.55 3.73
CA GLU A 24 14.40 16.58 2.34
C GLU A 24 13.45 15.41 2.05
N ALA A 25 13.77 14.21 2.54
CA ALA A 25 12.90 13.05 2.41
C ALA A 25 11.56 13.28 3.10
N PHE A 26 11.57 13.84 4.29
CA PHE A 26 10.34 14.12 5.04
C PHE A 26 9.48 15.21 4.39
N GLU A 27 10.09 16.25 3.81
CA GLU A 27 9.34 17.25 3.04
C GLU A 27 8.71 16.63 1.78
N ALA A 28 9.40 15.70 1.11
CA ALA A 28 8.82 14.97 -0.01
C ALA A 28 7.60 14.11 0.42
N TYR A 29 7.65 13.43 1.56
CA TYR A 29 6.50 12.70 2.09
C TYR A 29 5.32 13.63 2.40
N LYS A 30 5.55 14.74 3.09
CA LYS A 30 4.52 15.75 3.38
C LYS A 30 3.89 16.30 2.11
N LYS A 31 4.71 16.63 1.09
CA LYS A 31 4.23 17.14 -0.18
C LYS A 31 3.35 16.13 -0.92
N ASN A 32 3.74 14.84 -0.91
CA ASN A 32 3.09 13.81 -1.71
C ASN A 32 1.92 13.12 -1.00
N LEU A 33 1.91 13.09 0.33
CA LEU A 33 0.92 12.36 1.14
C LEU A 33 0.20 13.25 2.16
N GLY A 34 0.65 14.47 2.39
CA GLY A 34 0.14 15.35 3.44
C GLY A 34 0.77 15.12 4.82
N PHE A 35 1.46 14.02 5.04
CA PHE A 35 2.09 13.64 6.31
C PHE A 35 3.35 12.80 6.10
N ILE A 36 4.11 12.57 7.18
CA ILE A 36 5.22 11.61 7.19
C ILE A 36 4.68 10.30 7.75
N PRO A 37 4.71 9.18 7.00
CA PRO A 37 4.22 7.90 7.50
C PRO A 37 4.95 7.45 8.77
N ASN A 38 4.23 6.94 9.75
CA ASN A 38 4.80 6.39 10.98
C ASN A 38 5.78 5.25 10.71
N SER A 39 5.59 4.51 9.63
CA SER A 39 6.55 3.52 9.13
C SER A 39 7.93 4.14 8.85
N VAL A 40 7.95 5.33 8.25
CA VAL A 40 9.18 6.08 7.95
C VAL A 40 9.76 6.68 9.23
N LEU A 41 8.92 7.17 10.15
CA LEU A 41 9.33 7.64 11.46
C LEU A 41 9.92 6.54 12.35
N ILE A 42 9.50 5.28 12.18
CA ILE A 42 10.15 4.12 12.80
C ILE A 42 11.49 3.83 12.11
N MET A 43 11.48 3.84 10.76
CA MET A 43 12.61 3.48 9.92
C MET A 43 13.79 4.48 10.00
N GLN A 44 13.54 5.73 10.39
CA GLN A 44 14.57 6.77 10.47
C GLN A 44 15.73 6.45 11.43
N ARG A 45 15.57 5.42 12.30
CA ARG A 45 16.69 4.85 13.08
C ARG A 45 17.83 4.31 12.20
N LYS A 46 17.53 4.10 10.92
CA LYS A 46 18.48 3.73 9.86
C LYS A 46 18.30 4.68 8.67
N PRO A 47 18.91 5.89 8.72
CA PRO A 47 18.67 6.93 7.70
C PRO A 47 18.98 6.47 6.28
N LYS A 48 20.00 5.64 6.08
CA LYS A 48 20.33 5.07 4.77
C LYS A 48 19.18 4.20 4.21
N LEU A 49 18.45 3.49 5.08
CA LEU A 49 17.30 2.69 4.65
C LEU A 49 16.16 3.59 4.16
N VAL A 50 15.87 4.69 4.86
CA VAL A 50 14.85 5.66 4.43
C VAL A 50 15.20 6.25 3.07
N LYS A 51 16.46 6.66 2.86
CA LYS A 51 16.93 7.21 1.58
C LYS A 51 16.81 6.20 0.43
N ALA A 52 17.23 4.96 0.66
CA ALA A 52 17.12 3.90 -0.35
C ALA A 52 15.65 3.57 -0.69
N LEU A 53 14.79 3.46 0.33
CA LEU A 53 13.36 3.25 0.14
C LEU A 53 12.72 4.41 -0.64
N GLN A 54 13.06 5.66 -0.31
CA GLN A 54 12.54 6.83 -1.01
C GLN A 54 12.95 6.83 -2.48
N GLN A 55 14.19 6.49 -2.81
CA GLN A 55 14.66 6.38 -4.20
C GLN A 55 13.88 5.32 -4.96
N LEU A 56 13.69 4.14 -4.36
CA LEU A 56 12.91 3.05 -4.97
C LEU A 56 11.45 3.45 -5.17
N LEU A 57 10.82 4.05 -4.15
CA LEU A 57 9.46 4.55 -4.26
C LEU A 57 9.32 5.63 -5.34
N SER A 58 10.29 6.53 -5.48
CA SER A 58 10.28 7.56 -6.52
C SER A 58 10.30 6.96 -7.93
N ALA A 59 11.04 5.87 -8.13
CA ALA A 59 11.08 5.16 -9.41
C ALA A 59 9.75 4.43 -9.70
N ILE A 60 9.18 3.75 -8.70
CA ILE A 60 7.92 2.99 -8.86
C ILE A 60 6.72 3.93 -9.11
N TRP A 61 6.70 5.10 -8.44
CA TRP A 61 5.61 6.08 -8.52
C TRP A 61 5.90 7.23 -9.46
N GLU A 62 6.84 7.09 -10.39
CA GLU A 62 7.18 8.16 -11.32
C GLU A 62 5.95 8.59 -12.15
N PRO A 63 5.78 9.92 -12.38
CA PRO A 63 4.62 10.43 -13.13
C PRO A 63 4.61 10.02 -14.60
N ALA A 64 5.77 9.69 -15.17
CA ALA A 64 5.94 9.29 -16.56
C ALA A 64 5.73 7.78 -16.80
N GLY A 65 5.36 7.01 -15.76
CA GLY A 65 5.04 5.59 -15.89
C GLY A 65 3.85 5.34 -16.83
N GLU A 66 3.81 4.16 -17.45
CA GLU A 66 2.79 3.77 -18.41
C GLU A 66 1.47 3.33 -17.74
N VAL A 67 1.51 2.95 -16.46
CA VAL A 67 0.34 2.52 -15.68
C VAL A 67 -0.18 3.67 -14.83
N ASP A 68 -1.49 3.88 -14.86
CA ASP A 68 -2.17 4.90 -14.04
C ASP A 68 -1.83 4.77 -12.55
N ARG A 69 -1.51 5.88 -11.90
CA ARG A 69 -1.04 5.91 -10.50
C ARG A 69 -2.13 5.49 -9.52
N GLY A 70 -3.40 5.83 -9.79
CA GLY A 70 -4.54 5.40 -8.99
C GLY A 70 -4.73 3.89 -9.10
N PHE A 71 -4.60 3.34 -10.31
CA PHE A 71 -4.68 1.89 -10.51
C PHE A 71 -3.52 1.15 -9.85
N LYS A 72 -2.28 1.67 -9.94
CA LYS A 72 -1.14 1.13 -9.15
C LYS A 72 -1.47 1.05 -7.64
N ARG A 73 -2.25 2.00 -7.09
CA ARG A 73 -2.68 1.96 -5.69
C ARG A 73 -3.70 0.87 -5.41
N LEU A 74 -4.60 0.57 -6.35
CA LEU A 74 -5.52 -0.56 -6.23
C LEU A 74 -4.79 -1.90 -6.28
N VAL A 75 -3.78 -2.05 -7.16
CA VAL A 75 -2.89 -3.20 -7.21
C VAL A 75 -2.17 -3.39 -5.87
N ALA A 76 -1.60 -2.32 -5.32
CA ALA A 76 -0.97 -2.34 -4.00
C ALA A 76 -1.96 -2.70 -2.88
N HIS A 77 -3.22 -2.25 -3.00
CA HIS A 77 -4.28 -2.56 -2.03
C HIS A 77 -4.61 -4.05 -2.02
N VAL A 78 -4.78 -4.65 -3.20
CA VAL A 78 -5.04 -6.09 -3.33
C VAL A 78 -3.84 -6.92 -2.86
N ALA A 79 -2.61 -6.51 -3.18
CA ALA A 79 -1.39 -7.13 -2.64
C ALA A 79 -1.32 -7.05 -1.10
N SER A 80 -1.74 -5.91 -0.53
CA SER A 80 -1.76 -5.73 0.93
C SER A 80 -2.84 -6.56 1.61
N ARG A 81 -3.97 -6.78 0.93
CA ARG A 81 -5.02 -7.71 1.38
C ARG A 81 -4.51 -9.14 1.41
N ALA A 82 -3.85 -9.62 0.35
CA ALA A 82 -3.24 -10.94 0.30
C ALA A 82 -2.26 -11.18 1.46
N ALA A 83 -1.46 -10.15 1.78
CA ALA A 83 -0.51 -10.18 2.89
C ALA A 83 -1.15 -9.97 4.28
N GLY A 84 -2.43 -9.59 4.37
CA GLY A 84 -3.15 -9.35 5.63
C GLY A 84 -2.72 -8.09 6.40
N CYS A 85 -1.99 -7.15 5.78
CA CYS A 85 -1.49 -5.94 6.44
C CYS A 85 -2.55 -4.83 6.47
N GLN A 86 -3.23 -4.65 7.61
CA GLN A 86 -4.29 -3.66 7.77
C GLN A 86 -3.79 -2.21 7.61
N TYR A 87 -2.58 -1.91 8.09
CA TYR A 87 -1.91 -0.63 7.89
C TYR A 87 -1.75 -0.29 6.41
N CYS A 88 -1.19 -1.23 5.64
CA CYS A 88 -0.94 -1.00 4.22
C CYS A 88 -2.25 -0.94 3.41
N MET A 89 -3.28 -1.71 3.80
CA MET A 89 -4.61 -1.61 3.17
C MET A 89 -5.21 -0.21 3.33
N ALA A 90 -5.16 0.37 4.52
CA ALA A 90 -5.64 1.74 4.77
C ALA A 90 -4.83 2.78 3.97
N HIS A 91 -3.50 2.68 3.98
CA HIS A 91 -2.61 3.59 3.24
C HIS A 91 -2.79 3.51 1.72
N THR A 92 -3.00 2.33 1.19
CA THR A 92 -3.22 2.16 -0.26
C THR A 92 -4.59 2.66 -0.68
N ALA A 93 -5.62 2.49 0.15
CA ALA A 93 -6.94 3.05 -0.07
C ALA A 93 -6.92 4.60 -0.06
N SER A 94 -6.30 5.21 0.98
CA SER A 94 -6.08 6.65 1.04
C SER A 94 -5.28 7.15 -0.17
N GLY A 95 -4.21 6.46 -0.54
CA GLY A 95 -3.43 6.79 -1.72
C GLY A 95 -4.21 6.65 -3.04
N ALA A 96 -5.13 5.69 -3.15
CA ALA A 96 -6.00 5.55 -4.32
C ALA A 96 -6.91 6.78 -4.49
N MET A 97 -7.52 7.22 -3.40
CA MET A 97 -8.32 8.45 -3.38
C MET A 97 -7.49 9.68 -3.77
N LEU A 98 -6.30 9.83 -3.19
CA LEU A 98 -5.38 10.93 -3.49
C LEU A 98 -5.01 10.99 -4.99
N PHE A 99 -4.91 9.85 -5.66
CA PHE A 99 -4.60 9.77 -7.08
C PHE A 99 -5.84 9.61 -7.98
N GLY A 100 -7.02 10.01 -7.48
CA GLY A 100 -8.22 10.21 -8.29
C GLY A 100 -9.06 8.95 -8.55
N VAL A 101 -8.83 7.87 -7.83
CA VAL A 101 -9.73 6.72 -7.88
C VAL A 101 -11.09 7.13 -7.29
N ASP A 102 -12.16 6.90 -8.04
CA ASP A 102 -13.52 7.19 -7.60
C ASP A 102 -13.90 6.40 -6.33
N GLU A 103 -14.62 7.05 -5.40
CA GLU A 103 -15.03 6.44 -4.14
C GLU A 103 -15.83 5.14 -4.34
N LYS A 104 -16.69 5.09 -5.36
CA LYS A 104 -17.49 3.89 -5.65
C LYS A 104 -16.59 2.74 -6.14
N LYS A 105 -15.56 3.07 -6.95
CA LYS A 105 -14.60 2.08 -7.42
C LYS A 105 -13.75 1.55 -6.26
N LEU A 106 -13.31 2.41 -5.35
CA LEU A 106 -12.58 1.98 -4.15
C LEU A 106 -13.46 1.10 -3.25
N ALA A 107 -14.71 1.49 -3.00
CA ALA A 107 -15.65 0.69 -2.20
C ALA A 107 -15.92 -0.69 -2.83
N ALA A 108 -15.95 -0.77 -4.16
CA ALA A 108 -16.18 -2.00 -4.90
C ALA A 108 -14.91 -2.86 -5.11
N VAL A 109 -13.75 -2.47 -4.55
CA VAL A 109 -12.49 -3.24 -4.74
C VAL A 109 -12.56 -4.67 -4.19
N TRP A 110 -13.47 -4.95 -3.27
CA TRP A 110 -13.73 -6.29 -2.74
C TRP A 110 -14.46 -7.20 -3.72
N GLU A 111 -15.15 -6.58 -4.70
CA GLU A 111 -15.98 -7.22 -5.71
C GLU A 111 -15.44 -6.97 -7.13
N TYR A 112 -14.16 -6.63 -7.27
CA TYR A 112 -13.56 -6.23 -8.55
C TYR A 112 -13.83 -7.23 -9.68
N ARG A 113 -13.94 -8.52 -9.37
CA ARG A 113 -14.17 -9.58 -10.37
C ARG A 113 -15.51 -9.47 -11.08
N THR A 114 -16.53 -8.96 -10.40
CA THR A 114 -17.91 -8.89 -10.92
C THR A 114 -18.43 -7.48 -11.10
N SER A 115 -17.82 -6.49 -10.44
CA SER A 115 -18.23 -5.10 -10.50
C SER A 115 -17.97 -4.50 -11.90
N PRO A 116 -18.97 -3.80 -12.50
CA PRO A 116 -18.80 -3.13 -13.79
C PRO A 116 -17.82 -1.93 -13.74
N LEU A 117 -17.40 -1.52 -12.56
CA LEU A 117 -16.44 -0.41 -12.37
C LEU A 117 -15.00 -0.79 -12.73
N PHE A 118 -14.73 -2.07 -12.94
CA PHE A 118 -13.41 -2.57 -13.33
C PHE A 118 -13.44 -3.13 -14.74
N SER A 119 -12.48 -2.71 -15.56
CA SER A 119 -12.25 -3.29 -16.88
C SER A 119 -11.71 -4.72 -16.78
N GLU A 120 -11.74 -5.47 -17.88
CA GLU A 120 -11.15 -6.80 -17.93
C GLU A 120 -9.63 -6.77 -17.67
N ALA A 121 -8.92 -5.81 -18.27
CA ALA A 121 -7.50 -5.59 -18.01
C ALA A 121 -7.19 -5.38 -16.51
N GLU A 122 -8.00 -4.55 -15.84
CA GLU A 122 -7.84 -4.31 -14.42
C GLU A 122 -8.11 -5.57 -13.58
N ARG A 123 -9.15 -6.34 -13.91
CA ARG A 123 -9.47 -7.58 -13.21
C ARG A 123 -8.32 -8.59 -13.30
N VAL A 124 -7.77 -8.78 -14.51
CA VAL A 124 -6.62 -9.67 -14.75
C VAL A 124 -5.41 -9.22 -13.90
N ALA A 125 -5.12 -7.92 -13.87
CA ALA A 125 -4.00 -7.40 -13.08
C ALA A 125 -4.24 -7.52 -11.56
N LEU A 126 -5.48 -7.37 -11.08
CA LEU A 126 -5.81 -7.54 -9.67
C LEU A 126 -5.78 -9.01 -9.23
N ASP A 127 -6.23 -9.95 -10.09
CA ASP A 127 -6.09 -11.39 -9.84
C ASP A 127 -4.62 -11.79 -9.79
N PHE A 128 -3.82 -11.30 -10.75
CA PHE A 128 -2.38 -11.49 -10.74
C PHE A 128 -1.72 -10.92 -9.47
N SER A 129 -2.13 -9.71 -9.05
CA SER A 129 -1.61 -9.08 -7.82
C SER A 129 -1.91 -9.93 -6.58
N LEU A 130 -3.11 -10.48 -6.49
CA LEU A 130 -3.51 -11.35 -5.38
C LEU A 130 -2.61 -12.60 -5.30
N ALA A 131 -2.42 -13.27 -6.44
CA ALA A 131 -1.59 -14.47 -6.55
C ALA A 131 -0.10 -14.18 -6.27
N ALA A 132 0.44 -13.14 -6.90
CA ALA A 132 1.86 -12.78 -6.77
C ALA A 132 2.24 -12.27 -5.37
N ALA A 133 1.28 -11.72 -4.61
CA ALA A 133 1.49 -11.29 -3.24
C ALA A 133 1.28 -12.39 -2.20
N SER A 134 0.76 -13.54 -2.59
CA SER A 134 0.56 -14.69 -1.71
C SER A 134 1.90 -15.32 -1.27
N VAL A 135 1.89 -16.03 -0.14
CA VAL A 135 3.05 -16.80 0.34
C VAL A 135 2.59 -18.22 0.68
N PRO A 136 3.02 -19.23 -0.06
CA PRO A 136 3.92 -19.18 -1.23
C PRO A 136 3.34 -18.37 -2.40
N ASN A 137 4.19 -17.96 -3.34
CA ASN A 137 3.77 -17.22 -4.52
C ASN A 137 2.95 -18.12 -5.44
N ASP A 138 1.74 -17.69 -5.80
CA ASP A 138 0.78 -18.43 -6.61
C ASP A 138 0.68 -17.92 -8.06
N ALA A 139 1.55 -16.98 -8.48
CA ALA A 139 1.58 -16.51 -9.86
C ALA A 139 2.03 -17.63 -10.82
N THR A 140 1.25 -17.86 -11.89
CA THR A 140 1.48 -18.92 -12.86
C THR A 140 1.82 -18.37 -14.25
N ASP A 141 2.42 -19.22 -15.11
CA ASP A 141 2.67 -18.88 -16.53
C ASP A 141 1.37 -18.53 -17.27
N ALA A 142 0.26 -19.20 -16.94
CA ALA A 142 -1.06 -18.89 -17.49
C ALA A 142 -1.50 -17.46 -17.13
N MET A 143 -1.33 -17.04 -15.88
CA MET A 143 -1.63 -15.67 -15.46
C MET A 143 -0.74 -14.63 -16.18
N PHE A 144 0.53 -14.95 -16.43
CA PHE A 144 1.40 -14.11 -17.25
C PHE A 144 0.94 -14.05 -18.71
N ALA A 145 0.44 -15.14 -19.28
CA ALA A 145 -0.15 -15.12 -20.61
C ALA A 145 -1.37 -14.20 -20.67
N ASP A 146 -2.27 -14.28 -19.67
CA ASP A 146 -3.44 -13.41 -19.57
C ASP A 146 -3.03 -11.94 -19.38
N MET A 147 -2.06 -11.64 -18.53
CA MET A 147 -1.50 -10.28 -18.38
C MET A 147 -1.04 -9.71 -19.72
N ARG A 148 -0.32 -10.49 -20.55
CA ARG A 148 0.17 -10.04 -21.86
C ARG A 148 -0.92 -9.76 -22.89
N THR A 149 -2.15 -10.23 -22.68
CA THR A 149 -3.28 -9.87 -23.56
C THR A 149 -3.76 -8.43 -23.36
N HIS A 150 -3.44 -7.82 -22.21
CA HIS A 150 -3.95 -6.51 -21.81
C HIS A 150 -2.86 -5.48 -21.51
N TRP A 151 -1.67 -5.94 -21.11
CA TRP A 151 -0.58 -5.11 -20.60
C TRP A 151 0.72 -5.36 -21.35
N SER A 152 1.44 -4.31 -21.70
CA SER A 152 2.79 -4.42 -22.25
C SER A 152 3.75 -5.01 -21.21
N GLU A 153 4.90 -5.51 -21.64
CA GLU A 153 5.92 -6.03 -20.71
C GLU A 153 6.44 -4.93 -19.78
N ASN A 154 6.54 -3.68 -20.24
CA ASN A 154 6.89 -2.54 -19.40
C ASN A 154 5.84 -2.31 -18.30
N GLN A 155 4.56 -2.31 -18.68
CA GLN A 155 3.46 -2.17 -17.72
C GLN A 155 3.41 -3.33 -16.71
N ILE A 156 3.66 -4.56 -17.15
CA ILE A 156 3.76 -5.71 -16.25
C ILE A 156 4.91 -5.52 -15.25
N VAL A 157 6.07 -5.06 -15.70
CA VAL A 157 7.21 -4.75 -14.82
C VAL A 157 6.85 -3.67 -13.79
N GLU A 158 6.15 -2.61 -14.20
CA GLU A 158 5.67 -1.59 -13.26
C GLU A 158 4.72 -2.16 -12.21
N LEU A 159 3.77 -3.02 -12.62
CA LEU A 159 2.81 -3.65 -11.70
C LEU A 159 3.51 -4.60 -10.74
N VAL A 160 4.45 -5.41 -11.23
CA VAL A 160 5.27 -6.32 -10.38
C VAL A 160 6.12 -5.53 -9.40
N ALA A 161 6.70 -4.39 -9.81
CA ALA A 161 7.46 -3.53 -8.91
C ALA A 161 6.58 -2.99 -7.76
N VAL A 162 5.32 -2.62 -8.04
CA VAL A 162 4.33 -2.23 -7.03
C VAL A 162 4.05 -3.38 -6.07
N ILE A 163 3.77 -4.59 -6.58
CA ILE A 163 3.49 -5.77 -5.74
C ILE A 163 4.70 -6.08 -4.85
N ALA A 164 5.91 -6.07 -5.40
CA ALA A 164 7.14 -6.40 -4.70
C ALA A 164 7.48 -5.39 -3.58
N ILE A 165 7.34 -4.08 -3.84
CA ILE A 165 7.58 -3.08 -2.80
C ILE A 165 6.55 -3.19 -1.67
N PHE A 166 5.29 -3.51 -1.99
CA PHE A 166 4.30 -3.78 -0.97
C PHE A 166 4.54 -5.10 -0.25
N GLY A 167 5.18 -6.09 -0.86
CA GLY A 167 5.69 -7.27 -0.17
C GLY A 167 6.67 -6.90 0.96
N PHE A 168 7.57 -5.94 0.72
CA PHE A 168 8.46 -5.37 1.74
C PHE A 168 7.68 -4.58 2.79
N LEU A 169 6.84 -3.62 2.37
CA LEU A 169 6.12 -2.72 3.27
C LEU A 169 5.09 -3.44 4.15
N ASN A 170 4.37 -4.42 3.59
CA ASN A 170 3.41 -5.24 4.33
C ASN A 170 4.11 -5.99 5.47
N ARG A 171 5.22 -6.67 5.16
CA ARG A 171 6.00 -7.42 6.17
C ARG A 171 6.59 -6.50 7.22
N TRP A 172 7.11 -5.33 6.80
CA TRP A 172 7.62 -4.31 7.72
C TRP A 172 6.54 -3.83 8.69
N ASN A 173 5.45 -3.27 8.15
CA ASN A 173 4.41 -2.62 8.95
C ASN A 173 3.66 -3.60 9.84
N ASP A 174 3.34 -4.78 9.31
CA ASP A 174 2.64 -5.80 10.06
C ASP A 174 3.52 -6.36 11.20
N THR A 175 4.82 -6.56 10.96
CA THR A 175 5.77 -6.99 11.99
C THR A 175 5.97 -5.93 13.06
N MET A 176 6.09 -4.65 12.68
CA MET A 176 6.32 -3.54 13.62
C MET A 176 5.06 -3.15 14.40
N GLY A 177 3.87 -3.56 13.95
CA GLY A 177 2.61 -3.04 14.50
C GLY A 177 2.56 -1.52 14.35
N THR A 178 2.97 -1.01 13.19
CA THR A 178 3.05 0.43 12.92
C THR A 178 1.70 1.09 13.17
N PRO A 179 1.60 2.15 14.02
CA PRO A 179 0.33 2.83 14.25
C PRO A 179 -0.12 3.60 12.99
N LEU A 180 -1.42 3.56 12.70
CA LEU A 180 -2.01 4.31 11.60
C LEU A 180 -2.04 5.81 11.92
N GLU A 181 -1.90 6.62 10.89
CA GLU A 181 -2.17 8.06 10.90
C GLU A 181 -3.68 8.30 10.76
N ASP A 182 -4.11 9.51 11.15
CA ASP A 182 -5.54 9.83 11.23
C ASP A 182 -6.26 9.72 9.87
N GLU A 183 -5.64 10.20 8.78
CA GLU A 183 -6.26 10.20 7.46
C GLU A 183 -6.38 8.78 6.88
N PRO A 184 -5.34 7.92 6.79
CA PRO A 184 -5.52 6.54 6.37
C PRO A 184 -6.49 5.75 7.26
N LEU A 185 -6.52 6.01 8.58
CA LEU A 185 -7.47 5.39 9.50
C LEU A 185 -8.91 5.75 9.10
N ALA A 186 -9.20 7.05 8.89
CA ALA A 186 -10.53 7.51 8.50
C ALA A 186 -10.99 6.91 7.16
N VAL A 187 -10.09 6.80 6.18
CA VAL A 187 -10.38 6.15 4.90
C VAL A 187 -10.67 4.65 5.09
N GLY A 188 -9.88 3.97 5.92
CA GLY A 188 -10.10 2.57 6.25
C GLY A 188 -11.44 2.34 6.93
N GLU A 189 -11.81 3.17 7.90
CA GLU A 189 -13.10 3.11 8.60
C GLU A 189 -14.28 3.38 7.65
N LYS A 190 -14.15 4.36 6.74
CA LYS A 190 -15.22 4.71 5.80
C LYS A 190 -15.44 3.64 4.72
N PHE A 191 -14.38 3.15 4.08
CA PHE A 191 -14.49 2.35 2.86
C PHE A 191 -14.18 0.87 3.05
N LEU A 192 -13.37 0.49 4.05
CA LEU A 192 -12.91 -0.88 4.22
C LEU A 192 -13.62 -1.60 5.37
N ALA A 193 -13.98 -0.88 6.45
CA ALA A 193 -14.65 -1.48 7.60
C ALA A 193 -15.99 -2.15 7.25
N PRO A 194 -16.84 -1.63 6.33
CA PRO A 194 -18.04 -2.32 5.88
C PRO A 194 -17.78 -3.72 5.30
N HIS A 195 -16.54 -3.99 4.86
CA HIS A 195 -16.10 -5.25 4.29
C HIS A 195 -15.19 -6.07 5.24
N GLY A 196 -15.26 -5.79 6.55
CA GLY A 196 -14.57 -6.57 7.58
C GLY A 196 -13.14 -6.12 7.90
N TRP A 197 -12.67 -4.99 7.36
CA TRP A 197 -11.39 -4.41 7.78
C TRP A 197 -11.49 -3.82 9.19
N SER A 198 -10.42 -3.93 9.94
CA SER A 198 -10.24 -3.21 11.21
C SER A 198 -8.77 -2.87 11.39
N ALA A 199 -8.48 -1.76 12.07
CA ALA A 199 -7.11 -1.33 12.31
C ALA A 199 -6.30 -2.34 13.16
N GLY A 200 -6.96 -3.15 13.99
CA GLY A 200 -6.34 -4.22 14.78
C GLY A 200 -5.17 -3.69 15.62
N LYS A 201 -4.00 -4.30 15.46
CA LYS A 201 -2.76 -3.91 16.17
C LYS A 201 -2.17 -2.56 15.74
N HIS A 202 -2.74 -1.92 14.71
CA HIS A 202 -2.28 -0.65 14.17
C HIS A 202 -3.03 0.57 14.74
N VAL A 203 -3.81 0.40 15.80
CA VAL A 203 -4.40 1.51 16.57
C VAL A 203 -3.33 2.18 17.44
N ARG A 204 -3.56 3.49 17.75
CA ARG A 204 -2.69 4.28 18.65
C ARG A 204 -3.00 4.00 20.12
#